data_009477aa6b66493ad189e06e42fb4517
#
_entry.id   009477aa6b66493ad189e06e42fb4517
#
_cell.length_a   1.000
_cell.length_b   1.000
_cell.length_c   1.000
_cell.angle_alpha   90.00
_cell.angle_beta   90.00
_cell.angle_gamma   90.00
#
_symmetry.space_group_name_H-M   'P 1'
#
loop_
_entity.id
_entity.type
_entity.pdbx_description
1 polymer ?
#
loop_
_entity_poly.entity_id
_entity_poly.type
_entity_poly.pdbx_seq_one_letter_code
_entity_poly.pdbx_strand_id
1 'polypeptide(L)'
;KKILPLVIVSPVRDESALIQKTLDSIVAQTVWPAEWVIVDDGSTDNTVEIVKKYTEKYNFIRIIAHENRGFRKLGGGVISAFKYGLERVNFKEYEFLAKMDGDMSFGPKYLEIMFEKFEHESKLAAVSGKVVRPEGSDFVPEWIIDEHVAGQFKLYRRNAFEEIGGFV
;
A
#
# COMPACT_ATOMS: atom_id res chain seq x y z
N LYS A 1 -17.42 8.52 -3.97
CA LYS A 1 -16.28 9.11 -3.25
C LYS A 1 -15.36 9.86 -4.22
N LYS A 2 -14.62 10.87 -3.74
CA LYS A 2 -13.55 11.53 -4.52
C LYS A 2 -12.46 10.50 -4.82
N ILE A 3 -12.00 10.45 -6.06
CA ILE A 3 -10.90 9.58 -6.50
C ILE A 3 -9.61 10.40 -6.52
N LEU A 4 -8.58 9.88 -5.88
CA LEU A 4 -7.26 10.50 -5.84
C LEU A 4 -6.42 10.01 -7.03
N PRO A 5 -5.55 10.83 -7.62
CA PRO A 5 -4.63 10.41 -8.69
C PRO A 5 -3.46 9.55 -8.13
N LEU A 6 -3.83 8.52 -7.40
CA LEU A 6 -2.97 7.64 -6.62
C LEU A 6 -3.09 6.20 -7.12
N VAL A 7 -1.95 5.56 -7.38
CA VAL A 7 -1.86 4.11 -7.47
C VAL A 7 -1.20 3.54 -6.21
N ILE A 8 -1.80 2.49 -5.65
CA ILE A 8 -1.22 1.72 -4.54
C ILE A 8 -0.76 0.37 -5.08
N VAL A 9 0.44 -0.05 -4.72
CA VAL A 9 0.96 -1.40 -5.00
C VAL A 9 1.27 -2.10 -3.68
N SER A 10 0.63 -3.26 -3.47
CA SER A 10 0.75 -4.05 -2.24
C SER A 10 1.25 -5.44 -2.54
N PRO A 11 2.54 -5.74 -2.30
CA PRO A 11 3.01 -7.12 -2.25
C PRO A 11 2.39 -7.85 -1.06
N VAL A 12 1.83 -9.04 -1.30
CA VAL A 12 1.23 -9.88 -0.25
C VAL A 12 1.69 -11.32 -0.41
N ARG A 13 1.83 -12.03 0.71
CA ARG A 13 2.08 -13.48 0.72
C ARG A 13 1.64 -14.06 2.05
N ASP A 14 0.70 -15.00 2.00
CA ASP A 14 0.18 -15.72 3.18
C ASP A 14 -0.33 -14.76 4.28
N GLU A 15 -1.18 -13.79 3.87
CA GLU A 15 -1.72 -12.72 4.73
C GLU A 15 -3.21 -12.94 5.07
N SER A 16 -3.75 -14.17 4.93
CA SER A 16 -5.18 -14.45 5.13
C SER A 16 -5.73 -14.02 6.48
N ALA A 17 -4.88 -13.96 7.52
CA ALA A 17 -5.27 -13.53 8.86
C ALA A 17 -5.57 -12.01 8.98
N LEU A 18 -4.91 -11.18 8.15
CA LEU A 18 -4.92 -9.72 8.30
C LEU A 18 -5.40 -8.96 7.06
N ILE A 19 -5.24 -9.53 5.86
CA ILE A 19 -5.56 -8.85 4.59
C ILE A 19 -6.98 -8.31 4.53
N GLN A 20 -7.96 -9.01 5.15
CA GLN A 20 -9.33 -8.53 5.17
C GLN A 20 -9.46 -7.19 5.90
N LYS A 21 -8.76 -7.00 7.03
CA LYS A 21 -8.76 -5.72 7.77
C LYS A 21 -8.15 -4.60 6.94
N THR A 22 -7.11 -4.91 6.17
CA THR A 22 -6.48 -3.95 5.26
C THR A 22 -7.46 -3.54 4.16
N LEU A 23 -8.11 -4.50 3.52
CA LEU A 23 -9.13 -4.27 2.49
C LEU A 23 -10.29 -3.42 3.04
N ASP A 24 -10.85 -3.80 4.19
CA ASP A 24 -11.94 -3.06 4.85
C ASP A 24 -11.53 -1.62 5.15
N SER A 25 -10.30 -1.40 5.63
CA SER A 25 -9.84 -0.05 5.99
C SER A 25 -9.64 0.86 4.78
N ILE A 26 -9.27 0.33 3.62
CA ILE A 26 -9.12 1.09 2.38
C ILE A 26 -10.49 1.38 1.75
N VAL A 27 -11.40 0.42 1.70
CA VAL A 27 -12.75 0.69 1.15
C VAL A 27 -13.58 1.62 2.03
N ALA A 28 -13.27 1.69 3.33
CA ALA A 28 -13.88 2.62 4.28
C ALA A 28 -13.37 4.05 4.17
N GLN A 29 -12.23 4.31 3.48
CA GLN A 29 -11.67 5.65 3.35
C GLN A 29 -12.68 6.66 2.79
N THR A 30 -12.60 7.93 3.24
CA THR A 30 -13.43 9.05 2.73
C THR A 30 -13.16 9.36 1.26
N VAL A 31 -11.94 9.11 0.82
CA VAL A 31 -11.48 9.23 -0.57
C VAL A 31 -10.84 7.92 -1.01
N TRP A 32 -10.89 7.60 -2.31
CA TRP A 32 -10.32 6.34 -2.84
C TRP A 32 -9.12 6.58 -3.74
N PRO A 33 -8.15 5.64 -3.79
CA PRO A 33 -7.14 5.64 -4.85
C PRO A 33 -7.79 5.39 -6.21
N ALA A 34 -7.15 5.85 -7.27
CA ALA A 34 -7.60 5.53 -8.63
C ALA A 34 -7.38 4.05 -8.95
N GLU A 35 -6.30 3.45 -8.42
CA GLU A 35 -6.01 2.03 -8.58
C GLU A 35 -5.29 1.47 -7.35
N TRP A 36 -5.64 0.25 -6.96
CA TRP A 36 -4.92 -0.55 -5.99
C TRP A 36 -4.60 -1.92 -6.55
N VAL A 37 -3.31 -2.18 -6.79
CA VAL A 37 -2.78 -3.44 -7.31
C VAL A 37 -2.22 -4.27 -6.16
N ILE A 38 -2.85 -5.39 -5.89
CA ILE A 38 -2.37 -6.38 -4.92
C ILE A 38 -1.58 -7.42 -5.69
N VAL A 39 -0.32 -7.60 -5.33
CA VAL A 39 0.61 -8.53 -5.97
C VAL A 39 0.76 -9.75 -5.08
N ASP A 40 0.13 -10.83 -5.45
CA ASP A 40 0.27 -12.11 -4.75
C ASP A 40 1.62 -12.76 -5.12
N ASP A 41 2.53 -12.83 -4.16
CA ASP A 41 3.88 -13.44 -4.32
C ASP A 41 3.85 -14.94 -3.98
N GLY A 42 2.81 -15.64 -4.44
CA GLY A 42 2.65 -17.09 -4.31
C GLY A 42 2.10 -17.53 -2.95
N SER A 43 1.00 -16.93 -2.51
CA SER A 43 0.27 -17.37 -1.30
C SER A 43 -0.21 -18.80 -1.43
N THR A 44 -0.14 -19.53 -0.32
CA THR A 44 -0.61 -20.91 -0.18
C THR A 44 -1.84 -21.04 0.71
N ASP A 45 -2.23 -19.93 1.35
CA ASP A 45 -3.42 -19.80 2.20
C ASP A 45 -4.59 -19.14 1.44
N ASN A 46 -5.64 -18.71 2.16
CA ASN A 46 -6.84 -18.12 1.57
C ASN A 46 -6.70 -16.64 1.19
N THR A 47 -5.48 -16.08 1.14
CA THR A 47 -5.24 -14.66 0.81
C THR A 47 -5.90 -14.26 -0.51
N VAL A 48 -5.67 -15.03 -1.56
CA VAL A 48 -6.16 -14.74 -2.92
C VAL A 48 -7.69 -14.76 -2.97
N GLU A 49 -8.33 -15.75 -2.34
CA GLU A 49 -9.79 -15.87 -2.29
C GLU A 49 -10.44 -14.71 -1.56
N ILE A 50 -9.81 -14.23 -0.47
CA ILE A 50 -10.28 -13.07 0.28
C ILE A 50 -10.23 -11.83 -0.62
N VAL A 51 -9.09 -11.58 -1.29
CA VAL A 51 -8.91 -10.40 -2.15
C VAL A 51 -9.89 -10.42 -3.33
N LYS A 52 -10.10 -11.56 -3.98
CA LYS A 52 -11.03 -11.70 -5.11
C LYS A 52 -12.45 -11.23 -4.78
N LYS A 53 -12.96 -11.48 -3.58
CA LYS A 53 -14.26 -10.97 -3.14
C LYS A 53 -14.38 -9.45 -3.17
N TYR A 54 -13.24 -8.74 -3.00
CA TYR A 54 -13.20 -7.27 -3.06
C TYR A 54 -13.02 -6.79 -4.50
N THR A 55 -12.26 -7.49 -5.34
CA THR A 55 -12.13 -7.11 -6.76
C THR A 55 -13.45 -7.19 -7.51
N GLU A 56 -14.36 -8.08 -7.10
CA GLU A 56 -15.72 -8.18 -7.67
C GLU A 56 -16.62 -6.99 -7.29
N LYS A 57 -16.36 -6.32 -6.16
CA LYS A 57 -17.17 -5.22 -5.62
C LYS A 57 -16.60 -3.84 -5.90
N TYR A 58 -15.29 -3.73 -6.05
CA TYR A 58 -14.57 -2.46 -6.12
C TYR A 58 -13.63 -2.44 -7.33
N ASN A 59 -14.04 -1.76 -8.38
CA ASN A 59 -13.33 -1.72 -9.67
C ASN A 59 -11.92 -1.13 -9.60
N PHE A 60 -11.59 -0.39 -8.54
CA PHE A 60 -10.24 0.16 -8.35
C PHE A 60 -9.26 -0.85 -7.73
N ILE A 61 -9.73 -2.02 -7.27
CA ILE A 61 -8.90 -3.08 -6.69
C ILE A 61 -8.72 -4.18 -7.72
N ARG A 62 -7.47 -4.56 -7.98
CA ARG A 62 -7.15 -5.76 -8.76
C ARG A 62 -6.04 -6.57 -8.10
N ILE A 63 -6.04 -7.86 -8.37
CA ILE A 63 -5.01 -8.79 -7.93
C ILE A 63 -4.26 -9.34 -9.14
N ILE A 64 -2.94 -9.44 -9.02
CA ILE A 64 -2.07 -10.08 -10.00
C ILE A 64 -1.18 -11.10 -9.30
N ALA A 65 -0.95 -12.24 -9.97
CA ALA A 65 -0.05 -13.27 -9.46
C ALA A 65 1.39 -12.98 -9.91
N HIS A 66 2.32 -13.04 -8.98
CA HIS A 66 3.76 -13.11 -9.23
C HIS A 66 4.20 -14.56 -9.10
N GLU A 67 5.17 -15.01 -9.90
CA GLU A 67 5.62 -16.41 -9.86
C GLU A 67 6.06 -16.83 -8.46
N ASN A 68 5.48 -17.94 -7.97
CA ASN A 68 5.89 -18.51 -6.70
C ASN A 68 7.31 -19.07 -6.78
N ARG A 69 8.25 -18.44 -6.12
CA ARG A 69 9.66 -18.84 -6.06
C ARG A 69 9.94 -19.97 -5.05
N GLY A 70 8.86 -20.52 -4.43
CA GLY A 70 8.96 -21.63 -3.48
C GLY A 70 9.48 -21.27 -2.09
N PHE A 71 9.92 -20.02 -1.84
CA PHE A 71 10.39 -19.55 -0.54
C PHE A 71 10.11 -18.07 -0.31
N ARG A 72 9.88 -17.71 0.96
CA ARG A 72 9.74 -16.31 1.40
C ARG A 72 11.14 -15.68 1.53
N LYS A 73 11.49 -14.76 0.64
CA LYS A 73 12.73 -13.99 0.75
C LYS A 73 12.44 -12.69 1.49
N LEU A 74 12.91 -12.57 2.72
CA LEU A 74 12.79 -11.34 3.50
C LEU A 74 13.49 -10.18 2.79
N GLY A 75 12.85 -9.01 2.77
CA GLY A 75 13.35 -7.78 2.14
C GLY A 75 13.29 -7.81 0.61
N GLY A 76 14.20 -8.53 -0.04
CA GLY A 76 14.30 -8.55 -1.51
C GLY A 76 13.08 -9.16 -2.23
N GLY A 77 12.30 -10.02 -1.57
CA GLY A 77 11.05 -10.57 -2.12
C GLY A 77 9.96 -9.51 -2.26
N VAL A 78 9.75 -8.71 -1.23
CA VAL A 78 8.76 -7.62 -1.22
C VAL A 78 9.09 -6.58 -2.28
N ILE A 79 10.37 -6.17 -2.41
CA ILE A 79 10.79 -5.21 -3.44
C ILE A 79 10.59 -5.78 -4.85
N SER A 80 10.92 -7.06 -5.07
CA SER A 80 10.72 -7.71 -6.36
C SER A 80 9.23 -7.77 -6.74
N ALA A 81 8.36 -8.17 -5.84
CA ALA A 81 6.92 -8.21 -6.07
C ALA A 81 6.33 -6.78 -6.27
N PHE A 82 6.83 -5.79 -5.53
CA PHE A 82 6.45 -4.40 -5.75
C PHE A 82 6.84 -3.92 -7.15
N LYS A 83 8.09 -4.13 -7.58
CA LYS A 83 8.56 -3.77 -8.94
C LYS A 83 7.74 -4.49 -10.01
N TYR A 84 7.46 -5.77 -9.83
CA TYR A 84 6.60 -6.55 -10.73
C TYR A 84 5.19 -5.94 -10.85
N GLY A 85 4.59 -5.49 -9.75
CA GLY A 85 3.31 -4.78 -9.74
C GLY A 85 3.39 -3.45 -10.48
N LEU A 86 4.44 -2.66 -10.20
CA LEU A 86 4.64 -1.35 -10.79
C LEU A 86 4.82 -1.40 -12.32
N GLU A 87 5.51 -2.42 -12.85
CA GLU A 87 5.66 -2.65 -14.29
C GLU A 87 4.34 -2.98 -15.00
N ARG A 88 3.31 -3.38 -14.25
CA ARG A 88 1.99 -3.79 -14.78
C ARG A 88 0.90 -2.74 -14.57
N VAL A 89 1.30 -1.56 -14.14
CA VAL A 89 0.49 -0.34 -14.13
C VAL A 89 1.11 0.71 -15.04
N ASN A 90 0.29 1.49 -15.72
CA ASN A 90 0.77 2.68 -16.39
C ASN A 90 0.95 3.80 -15.35
N PHE A 91 1.95 3.65 -14.48
CA PHE A 91 2.09 4.52 -13.32
C PHE A 91 2.36 5.99 -13.67
N LYS A 92 2.71 6.28 -14.94
CA LYS A 92 2.82 7.64 -15.46
C LYS A 92 1.46 8.38 -15.54
N GLU A 93 0.36 7.66 -15.51
CA GLU A 93 -1.00 8.24 -15.45
C GLU A 93 -1.37 8.75 -14.05
N TYR A 94 -0.59 8.41 -13.02
CA TYR A 94 -0.84 8.80 -11.65
C TYR A 94 0.15 9.87 -11.19
N GLU A 95 -0.33 10.81 -10.36
CA GLU A 95 0.52 11.84 -9.75
C GLU A 95 1.24 11.32 -8.51
N PHE A 96 0.67 10.29 -7.87
CA PHE A 96 1.16 9.71 -6.63
C PHE A 96 1.23 8.19 -6.72
N LEU A 97 2.22 7.64 -6.02
CA LEU A 97 2.46 6.21 -5.89
C LEU A 97 2.60 5.85 -4.41
N ALA A 98 1.94 4.77 -3.98
CA ALA A 98 2.18 4.21 -2.65
C ALA A 98 2.60 2.75 -2.72
N LYS A 99 3.56 2.38 -1.85
CA LYS A 99 3.81 1.00 -1.42
C LYS A 99 3.07 0.78 -0.11
N MET A 100 2.29 -0.29 0.00
CA MET A 100 1.53 -0.62 1.20
C MET A 100 1.63 -2.12 1.51
N ASP A 101 1.89 -2.48 2.76
CA ASP A 101 1.88 -3.86 3.21
C ASP A 101 0.44 -4.39 3.37
N GLY A 102 0.27 -5.71 3.28
CA GLY A 102 -1.04 -6.37 3.30
C GLY A 102 -1.64 -6.56 4.69
N ASP A 103 -0.93 -6.18 5.75
CA ASP A 103 -1.29 -6.37 7.16
C ASP A 103 -1.58 -5.06 7.92
N MET A 104 -1.86 -3.99 7.18
CA MET A 104 -2.12 -2.65 7.73
C MET A 104 -3.61 -2.36 7.87
N SER A 105 -3.96 -1.53 8.83
CA SER A 105 -5.30 -0.94 8.92
C SER A 105 -5.23 0.55 9.24
N PHE A 106 -6.21 1.31 8.74
CA PHE A 106 -6.19 2.76 8.76
C PHE A 106 -7.53 3.33 9.23
N GLY A 107 -7.48 4.47 9.89
CA GLY A 107 -8.68 5.26 10.13
C GLY A 107 -9.28 5.78 8.81
N PRO A 108 -10.61 6.08 8.78
CA PRO A 108 -11.33 6.36 7.52
C PRO A 108 -10.89 7.64 6.80
N LYS A 109 -10.16 8.53 7.44
CA LYS A 109 -9.63 9.77 6.85
C LYS A 109 -8.13 9.72 6.55
N TYR A 110 -7.51 8.55 6.64
CA TYR A 110 -6.06 8.44 6.52
C TYR A 110 -5.54 8.99 5.19
N LEU A 111 -6.10 8.55 4.06
CA LEU A 111 -5.68 9.03 2.74
C LEU A 111 -5.97 10.52 2.55
N GLU A 112 -7.13 10.99 3.01
CA GLU A 112 -7.50 12.41 2.96
C GLU A 112 -6.46 13.28 3.68
N ILE A 113 -6.10 12.93 4.92
CA ILE A 113 -5.09 13.65 5.72
C ILE A 113 -3.70 13.61 5.05
N MET A 114 -3.31 12.47 4.45
CA MET A 114 -2.03 12.40 3.74
C MET A 114 -1.99 13.34 2.53
N PHE A 115 -3.10 13.45 1.79
CA PHE A 115 -3.20 14.34 0.64
C PHE A 115 -3.26 15.81 1.02
N GLU A 116 -3.94 16.18 2.12
CA GLU A 116 -3.91 17.55 2.67
C GLU A 116 -2.47 18.01 2.96
N LYS A 117 -1.60 17.13 3.46
CA LYS A 117 -0.18 17.46 3.67
C LYS A 117 0.54 17.83 2.36
N PHE A 118 0.26 17.10 1.27
CA PHE A 118 0.84 17.43 -0.04
C PHE A 118 0.28 18.74 -0.62
N GLU A 119 -0.97 19.08 -0.34
CA GLU A 119 -1.59 20.34 -0.76
C GLU A 119 -0.96 21.53 -0.01
N HIS A 120 -0.67 21.38 1.29
CA HIS A 120 -0.08 22.43 2.12
C HIS A 120 1.43 22.59 1.92
N GLU A 121 2.14 21.51 1.55
CA GLU A 121 3.60 21.52 1.40
C GLU A 121 3.99 21.02 0.00
N SER A 122 4.19 21.96 -0.91
CA SER A 122 4.50 21.64 -2.32
C SER A 122 5.84 20.92 -2.53
N LYS A 123 6.79 21.09 -1.60
CA LYS A 123 8.11 20.45 -1.62
C LYS A 123 8.11 19.06 -0.97
N LEU A 124 7.02 18.66 -0.34
CA LEU A 124 6.90 17.35 0.29
C LEU A 124 6.99 16.25 -0.77
N ALA A 125 8.05 15.45 -0.71
CA ALA A 125 8.32 14.38 -1.68
C ALA A 125 7.59 13.09 -1.33
N ALA A 126 7.52 12.76 -0.03
CA ALA A 126 6.90 11.54 0.48
C ALA A 126 6.28 11.78 1.86
N VAL A 127 5.30 10.94 2.20
CA VAL A 127 4.62 10.97 3.51
C VAL A 127 4.21 9.57 3.94
N SER A 128 4.16 9.35 5.24
CA SER A 128 3.49 8.22 5.89
C SER A 128 2.81 8.66 7.18
N GLY A 129 1.88 7.85 7.67
CA GLY A 129 1.42 7.99 9.06
C GLY A 129 2.40 7.37 10.04
N LYS A 130 2.20 7.63 11.33
CA LYS A 130 2.88 6.89 12.40
C LYS A 130 2.25 5.51 12.52
N VAL A 131 3.09 4.49 12.51
CA VAL A 131 2.66 3.12 12.75
C VAL A 131 2.49 2.91 14.23
N VAL A 132 1.37 2.31 14.62
CA VAL A 132 1.09 1.89 15.98
C VAL A 132 0.83 0.39 16.00
N ARG A 133 1.22 -0.29 17.06
CA ARG A 133 0.93 -1.70 17.28
C ARG A 133 0.03 -1.88 18.50
N PRO A 134 -0.84 -2.89 18.52
CA PRO A 134 -1.60 -3.20 19.72
C PRO A 134 -0.69 -3.73 20.84
N GLU A 135 -0.89 -3.22 22.05
CA GLU A 135 -0.23 -3.70 23.26
C GLU A 135 -1.27 -3.76 24.40
N GLY A 136 -1.79 -4.96 24.65
CA GLY A 136 -2.93 -5.15 25.55
C GLY A 136 -4.21 -4.48 25.00
N SER A 137 -4.77 -3.54 25.77
CA SER A 137 -5.94 -2.73 25.38
C SER A 137 -5.58 -1.44 24.63
N ASP A 138 -4.30 -1.09 24.56
CA ASP A 138 -3.80 0.17 24.04
C ASP A 138 -3.08 0.02 22.69
N PHE A 139 -2.79 1.15 22.04
CA PHE A 139 -1.96 1.22 20.87
C PHE A 139 -0.69 2.01 21.20
N VAL A 140 0.47 1.40 20.98
CA VAL A 140 1.77 2.07 21.18
C VAL A 140 2.42 2.39 19.85
N PRO A 141 2.97 3.62 19.68
CA PRO A 141 3.71 3.98 18.47
C PRO A 141 4.96 3.11 18.33
N GLU A 142 5.20 2.64 17.11
CA GLU A 142 6.52 2.16 16.75
C GLU A 142 7.49 3.35 16.72
N TRP A 143 8.73 3.11 17.17
CA TRP A 143 9.74 4.17 17.25
C TRP A 143 10.25 4.49 15.84
N ILE A 144 9.69 5.51 15.22
CA ILE A 144 10.12 6.06 13.93
C ILE A 144 10.31 7.56 14.14
N ILE A 145 11.50 8.05 13.82
CA ILE A 145 11.78 9.50 13.85
C ILE A 145 10.95 10.21 12.78
N ASP A 146 10.56 11.46 13.03
CA ASP A 146 9.59 12.19 12.21
C ASP A 146 10.06 12.44 10.77
N GLU A 147 11.38 12.41 10.51
CA GLU A 147 11.98 12.56 9.19
C GLU A 147 11.96 11.27 8.35
N HIS A 148 11.57 10.13 8.93
CA HIS A 148 11.51 8.86 8.22
C HIS A 148 10.09 8.49 7.81
N VAL A 149 9.94 8.05 6.56
CA VAL A 149 8.69 7.49 6.04
C VAL A 149 8.63 6.01 6.42
N ALA A 150 7.56 5.62 7.13
CA ALA A 150 7.37 4.25 7.61
C ALA A 150 7.40 3.22 6.46
N GLY A 151 8.11 2.12 6.67
CA GLY A 151 8.29 1.07 5.65
C GLY A 151 7.01 0.40 5.20
N GLN A 152 6.04 0.27 6.12
CA GLN A 152 4.78 -0.42 5.93
C GLN A 152 3.81 0.32 4.99
N PHE A 153 3.83 1.67 5.01
CA PHE A 153 3.09 2.51 4.08
C PHE A 153 3.95 3.71 3.69
N LYS A 154 4.26 3.82 2.40
CA LYS A 154 5.04 4.93 1.83
C LYS A 154 4.29 5.52 0.65
N LEU A 155 3.91 6.78 0.75
CA LEU A 155 3.23 7.54 -0.30
C LEU A 155 4.16 8.61 -0.85
N TYR A 156 4.40 8.59 -2.14
CA TYR A 156 5.33 9.47 -2.85
C TYR A 156 4.61 10.30 -3.92
N ARG A 157 5.11 11.52 -4.14
CA ARG A 157 4.93 12.15 -5.45
C ARG A 157 5.66 11.32 -6.50
N ARG A 158 5.03 11.07 -7.66
CA ARG A 158 5.63 10.25 -8.72
C ARG A 158 6.98 10.79 -9.18
N ASN A 159 7.09 12.11 -9.45
CA ASN A 159 8.34 12.73 -9.86
C ASN A 159 9.48 12.54 -8.84
N ALA A 160 9.20 12.68 -7.56
CA ALA A 160 10.19 12.45 -6.52
C ALA A 160 10.62 10.97 -6.45
N PHE A 161 9.68 10.03 -6.63
CA PHE A 161 9.99 8.61 -6.71
C PHE A 161 10.87 8.26 -7.91
N GLU A 162 10.61 8.88 -9.07
CA GLU A 162 11.43 8.72 -10.29
C GLU A 162 12.84 9.31 -10.08
N GLU A 163 12.95 10.48 -9.45
CA GLU A 163 14.22 11.16 -9.20
C GLU A 163 15.18 10.37 -8.31
N ILE A 164 14.65 9.70 -7.27
CA ILE A 164 15.46 8.82 -6.40
C ILE A 164 15.78 7.45 -7.02
N GLY A 165 15.28 7.15 -8.22
CA GLY A 165 15.50 5.86 -8.90
C GLY A 165 14.64 4.71 -8.37
N GLY A 166 13.59 5.00 -7.60
CA GLY A 166 12.69 4.01 -7.03
C GLY A 166 13.23 3.34 -5.75
N PHE A 167 12.71 2.14 -5.43
CA PHE A 167 13.26 1.32 -4.34
C PHE A 167 14.47 0.52 -4.85
N VAL A 168 15.60 0.67 -4.18
CA VAL A 168 16.86 -0.06 -4.42
C VAL A 168 16.94 -1.29 -3.53
#